data_3c393cd4098e8e0272544d1d79d6bfa8
#
_entry.id   3c393cd4098e8e0272544d1d79d6bfa8
#
_cell.length_a   1.000
_cell.length_b   1.000
_cell.length_c   1.000
_cell.angle_alpha   90.00
_cell.angle_beta   90.00
_cell.angle_gamma   90.00
#
_symmetry.space_group_name_H-M   'P 1'
#
loop_
_entity.id
_entity.type
_entity.pdbx_description
1 polymer ?
#
loop_
_entity_poly.entity_id
_entity_poly.type
_entity_poly.pdbx_seq_one_letter_code
_entity_poly.pdbx_strand_id
1 'polypeptide(L)'
;MAVSRCLAPAAVPQLAMHPAVRAVKRLLDQEFHERWTLRELGDRTGLAPAYLAELFTAELGQPPHRYLNERRIERARQLLETSDITITALAVSLGFSSSQHFARVFRQLTGTTPTAFRSSPAR
;
A
#
# COMPACT_ATOMS: atom_id res chain seq x y z
N MET A 1 17.34 -26.10 -2.86
CA MET A 1 16.94 -26.03 -2.84
C MET A 1 16.15 -25.47 -3.19
N ALA A 2 16.21 -25.45 -3.25
CA ALA A 2 15.49 -24.87 -3.89
C ALA A 2 14.22 -24.81 -3.58
N VAL A 3 13.93 -25.42 -3.12
CA VAL A 3 12.78 -25.45 -2.74
C VAL A 3 12.25 -24.38 -2.29
N SER A 4 12.90 -23.87 -1.64
CA SER A 4 12.36 -22.86 -0.99
C SER A 4 11.77 -21.90 -1.84
N ARG A 5 12.15 -21.83 -2.89
CA ARG A 5 11.74 -20.90 -3.58
C ARG A 5 10.43 -20.93 -3.88
N CYS A 6 9.93 -21.84 -4.01
CA CYS A 6 8.65 -21.86 -4.42
C CYS A 6 7.73 -21.36 -3.42
N LEU A 7 8.21 -21.04 -2.32
CA LEU A 7 7.42 -20.67 -1.42
C LEU A 7 7.05 -19.39 -1.52
N ALA A 8 6.97 -18.68 -0.91
CA ALA A 8 6.52 -17.44 -0.70
C ALA A 8 7.05 -16.45 -1.62
N PRO A 9 6.35 -16.06 -2.56
CA PRO A 9 6.80 -15.00 -3.41
C PRO A 9 7.12 -13.75 -2.63
N ALA A 10 6.40 -13.56 -1.53
CA ALA A 10 6.63 -12.37 -0.75
C ALA A 10 7.93 -12.45 0.02
N ALA A 11 8.60 -13.54 -0.03
CA ALA A 11 9.82 -13.69 0.71
C ALA A 11 11.06 -13.24 -0.04
N VAL A 12 10.92 -12.49 -1.10
CA VAL A 12 12.07 -11.97 -1.84
C VAL A 12 12.90 -11.10 -0.90
N PRO A 13 14.17 -11.43 -0.69
CA PRO A 13 15.01 -10.63 0.19
C PRO A 13 15.21 -9.23 -0.38
N GLN A 14 15.26 -8.26 0.50
CA GLN A 14 15.48 -6.88 0.08
C GLN A 14 16.72 -6.74 -0.78
N LEU A 15 17.77 -7.44 -0.43
CA LEU A 15 19.01 -7.29 -1.18
C LEU A 15 18.91 -7.85 -2.59
N ALA A 16 17.96 -8.72 -2.84
CA ALA A 16 17.77 -9.29 -4.17
C ALA A 16 16.84 -8.46 -5.04
N MET A 17 16.20 -7.45 -4.47
CA MET A 17 15.33 -6.62 -5.26
C MET A 17 16.11 -5.67 -6.14
N HIS A 18 15.55 -5.36 -7.29
CA HIS A 18 16.10 -4.31 -8.12
C HIS A 18 16.15 -3.02 -7.27
N PRO A 19 17.24 -2.26 -7.36
CA PRO A 19 17.35 -1.04 -6.54
C PRO A 19 16.20 -0.07 -6.70
N ALA A 20 15.64 0.05 -7.91
CA ALA A 20 14.51 0.95 -8.13
C ALA A 20 13.27 0.45 -7.39
N VAL A 21 13.03 -0.86 -7.38
CA VAL A 21 11.89 -1.43 -6.68
C VAL A 21 12.06 -1.23 -5.18
N ARG A 22 13.28 -1.44 -4.68
CA ARG A 22 13.55 -1.24 -3.27
C ARG A 22 13.32 0.21 -2.86
N ALA A 23 13.74 1.15 -3.70
CA ALA A 23 13.56 2.57 -3.42
C ALA A 23 12.08 2.95 -3.39
N VAL A 24 11.31 2.46 -4.36
CA VAL A 24 9.88 2.74 -4.41
C VAL A 24 9.17 2.12 -3.21
N LYS A 25 9.51 0.89 -2.88
CA LYS A 25 8.89 0.23 -1.73
C LYS A 25 9.12 1.05 -0.48
N ARG A 26 10.33 1.57 -0.29
CA ARG A 26 10.64 2.38 0.87
C ARG A 26 9.82 3.66 0.90
N LEU A 27 9.68 4.33 -0.25
CA LEU A 27 8.89 5.54 -0.31
C LEU A 27 7.43 5.26 0.04
N LEU A 28 6.88 4.18 -0.49
CA LEU A 28 5.49 3.85 -0.24
C LEU A 28 5.26 3.42 1.20
N ASP A 29 6.24 2.75 1.80
CA ASP A 29 6.14 2.33 3.19
C ASP A 29 6.23 3.51 4.15
N GLN A 30 7.08 4.48 3.85
CA GLN A 30 7.35 5.58 4.76
C GLN A 30 6.51 6.82 4.48
N GLU A 31 6.12 7.04 3.26
CA GLU A 31 5.38 8.23 2.88
C GLU A 31 4.07 7.88 2.21
N PHE A 32 3.34 6.94 2.77
CA PHE A 32 2.09 6.48 2.17
C PHE A 32 1.01 7.56 2.17
N HIS A 33 1.17 8.59 2.96
CA HIS A 33 0.18 9.68 3.02
C HIS A 33 0.34 10.67 1.87
N GLU A 34 1.41 10.55 1.08
CA GLU A 34 1.61 11.44 -0.05
C GLU A 34 0.86 10.91 -1.26
N ARG A 35 0.57 11.80 -2.21
CA ARG A 35 -0.12 11.39 -3.42
C ARG A 35 0.90 10.99 -4.46
N TRP A 36 1.25 9.74 -4.47
CA TRP A 36 2.23 9.24 -5.42
C TRP A 36 1.59 8.87 -6.74
N THR A 37 2.13 9.37 -7.82
CA THR A 37 1.75 8.92 -9.16
C THR A 37 2.87 8.03 -9.68
N LEU A 38 2.53 7.17 -10.60
CA LEU A 38 3.54 6.30 -11.20
C LEU A 38 4.60 7.12 -11.91
N ARG A 39 4.21 8.25 -12.48
CA ARG A 39 5.15 9.14 -13.14
C ARG A 39 6.18 9.68 -12.15
N GLU A 40 5.72 10.10 -10.98
CA GLU A 40 6.65 10.60 -9.97
C GLU A 40 7.60 9.52 -9.50
N LEU A 41 7.10 8.31 -9.34
CA LEU A 41 7.96 7.21 -8.93
C LEU A 41 8.98 6.89 -10.02
N GLY A 42 8.58 6.98 -11.27
CA GLY A 42 9.51 6.82 -12.38
C GLY A 42 10.57 7.90 -12.37
N ASP A 43 10.16 9.16 -12.13
CA ASP A 43 11.11 10.25 -12.08
C ASP A 43 12.13 10.06 -10.96
N ARG A 44 11.69 9.53 -9.82
CA ARG A 44 12.60 9.31 -8.69
C ARG A 44 13.60 8.19 -8.94
N THR A 45 13.26 7.25 -9.80
CA THR A 45 14.10 6.08 -10.03
C THR A 45 14.83 6.11 -11.37
N GLY A 46 14.46 7.05 -12.24
CA GLY A 46 15.06 7.11 -13.57
C GLY A 46 14.52 6.07 -14.53
N LEU A 47 13.39 5.41 -14.20
CA LEU A 47 12.81 4.39 -15.06
C LEU A 47 11.51 4.91 -15.68
N ALA A 48 11.21 4.40 -16.87
CA ALA A 48 9.93 4.69 -17.49
C ALA A 48 8.81 4.15 -16.58
N PRO A 49 7.71 4.87 -16.41
CA PRO A 49 6.67 4.44 -15.48
C PRO A 49 6.14 3.04 -15.75
N ALA A 50 5.90 2.70 -17.01
CA ALA A 50 5.38 1.38 -17.34
C ALA A 50 6.38 0.27 -16.97
N TYR A 51 7.64 0.52 -17.23
CA TYR A 51 8.66 -0.48 -16.91
C TYR A 51 8.79 -0.63 -15.39
N LEU A 52 8.75 0.48 -14.67
CA LEU A 52 8.79 0.42 -13.21
C LEU A 52 7.62 -0.39 -12.67
N ALA A 53 6.41 -0.17 -13.21
CA ALA A 53 5.24 -0.89 -12.74
C ALA A 53 5.39 -2.39 -13.00
N GLU A 54 5.91 -2.78 -14.16
CA GLU A 54 6.11 -4.17 -14.47
C GLU A 54 7.13 -4.81 -13.55
N LEU A 55 8.22 -4.11 -13.32
CA LEU A 55 9.28 -4.62 -12.48
C LEU A 55 8.82 -4.78 -11.03
N PHE A 56 8.12 -3.77 -10.53
CA PHE A 56 7.59 -3.80 -9.17
C PHE A 56 6.61 -4.97 -9.01
N THR A 57 5.71 -5.14 -9.99
CA THR A 57 4.74 -6.22 -9.94
C THR A 57 5.41 -7.58 -9.99
N ALA A 58 6.44 -7.70 -10.83
CA ALA A 58 7.16 -8.98 -10.94
C ALA A 58 7.83 -9.36 -9.62
N GLU A 59 8.34 -8.37 -8.91
CA GLU A 59 9.07 -8.65 -7.68
C GLU A 59 8.22 -8.70 -6.42
N LEU A 60 7.16 -7.90 -6.37
CA LEU A 60 6.34 -7.82 -5.16
C LEU A 60 4.94 -8.41 -5.32
N GLY A 61 4.60 -8.88 -6.50
CA GLY A 61 3.33 -9.55 -6.71
C GLY A 61 2.14 -8.63 -6.92
N GLN A 62 2.36 -7.33 -6.92
CA GLN A 62 1.27 -6.38 -7.12
C GLN A 62 1.83 -5.03 -7.57
N PRO A 63 1.03 -4.24 -8.28
CA PRO A 63 1.52 -2.95 -8.76
C PRO A 63 1.70 -1.96 -7.63
N PRO A 64 2.49 -0.90 -7.83
CA PRO A 64 2.76 0.07 -6.79
C PRO A 64 1.51 0.70 -6.18
N HIS A 65 0.51 0.99 -7.02
CA HIS A 65 -0.70 1.62 -6.53
C HIS A 65 -1.44 0.73 -5.53
N ARG A 66 -1.53 -0.56 -5.81
CA ARG A 66 -2.19 -1.46 -4.89
C ARG A 66 -1.37 -1.61 -3.61
N TYR A 67 -0.06 -1.67 -3.74
CA TYR A 67 0.81 -1.76 -2.59
C TYR A 67 0.62 -0.53 -1.68
N LEU A 68 0.56 0.65 -2.28
CA LEU A 68 0.32 1.88 -1.53
C LEU A 68 -1.01 1.83 -0.80
N ASN A 69 -2.07 1.40 -1.49
CA ASN A 69 -3.37 1.31 -0.85
C ASN A 69 -3.35 0.35 0.32
N GLU A 70 -2.62 -0.75 0.20
CA GLU A 70 -2.52 -1.70 1.31
C GLU A 70 -1.80 -1.09 2.49
N ARG A 71 -0.76 -0.29 2.27
CA ARG A 71 -0.08 0.39 3.37
C ARG A 71 -1.01 1.37 4.06
N ARG A 72 -1.79 2.11 3.28
CA ARG A 72 -2.74 3.06 3.85
C ARG A 72 -3.83 2.36 4.65
N ILE A 73 -4.35 1.25 4.13
CA ILE A 73 -5.41 0.54 4.82
C ILE A 73 -4.89 -0.13 6.09
N GLU A 74 -3.66 -0.60 6.08
CA GLU A 74 -3.06 -1.17 7.27
C GLU A 74 -3.00 -0.11 8.39
N ARG A 75 -2.57 1.11 8.04
CA ARG A 75 -2.55 2.19 9.03
C ARG A 75 -3.96 2.57 9.47
N ALA A 76 -4.90 2.56 8.53
CA ALA A 76 -6.29 2.87 8.86
C ALA A 76 -6.84 1.91 9.91
N ARG A 77 -6.56 0.61 9.75
CA ARG A 77 -7.04 -0.38 10.70
C ARG A 77 -6.51 -0.09 12.09
N GLN A 78 -5.24 0.26 12.20
CA GLN A 78 -4.65 0.58 13.49
C GLN A 78 -5.35 1.78 14.13
N LEU A 79 -5.57 2.84 13.36
CA LEU A 79 -6.19 4.05 13.91
C LEU A 79 -7.66 3.87 14.22
N LEU A 80 -8.36 3.04 13.46
CA LEU A 80 -9.75 2.76 13.76
C LEU A 80 -9.91 1.98 15.06
N GLU A 81 -8.91 1.19 15.41
CA GLU A 81 -8.95 0.41 16.64
C GLU A 81 -8.46 1.20 17.85
N THR A 82 -7.60 2.18 17.65
CA THR A 82 -6.90 2.82 18.76
C THR A 82 -7.24 4.28 18.96
N SER A 83 -8.07 4.87 18.12
CA SER A 83 -8.36 6.30 18.26
C SER A 83 -9.81 6.60 17.88
N ASP A 84 -10.24 7.82 18.19
CA ASP A 84 -11.58 8.28 17.85
C ASP A 84 -11.58 9.18 16.63
N ILE A 85 -10.52 9.16 15.86
CA ILE A 85 -10.44 10.01 14.67
C ILE A 85 -11.64 9.75 13.76
N THR A 86 -12.20 10.82 13.20
CA THR A 86 -13.36 10.64 12.33
C THR A 86 -12.92 9.99 11.02
N ILE A 87 -13.87 9.35 10.35
CA ILE A 87 -13.57 8.69 9.08
C ILE A 87 -13.06 9.71 8.06
N THR A 88 -13.66 10.91 8.03
CA THR A 88 -13.22 11.95 7.11
C THR A 88 -11.79 12.40 7.41
N ALA A 89 -11.49 12.65 8.66
CA ALA A 89 -10.14 13.06 9.04
C ALA A 89 -9.12 11.96 8.76
N LEU A 90 -9.52 10.73 8.98
CA LEU A 90 -8.65 9.60 8.71
C LEU A 90 -8.32 9.51 7.21
N ALA A 91 -9.34 9.64 6.37
CA ALA A 91 -9.13 9.58 4.93
C ALA A 91 -8.14 10.64 4.48
N VAL A 92 -8.28 11.85 4.99
CA VAL A 92 -7.37 12.94 4.64
C VAL A 92 -5.95 12.63 5.11
N SER A 93 -5.80 12.17 6.34
CA SER A 93 -4.48 11.92 6.89
C SER A 93 -3.75 10.79 6.19
N LEU A 94 -4.48 9.90 5.54
CA LEU A 94 -3.86 8.78 4.83
C LEU A 94 -3.56 9.12 3.37
N GLY A 95 -3.99 10.29 2.90
CA GLY A 95 -3.68 10.70 1.53
C GLY A 95 -4.75 10.36 0.51
N PHE A 96 -5.93 9.91 0.94
CA PHE A 96 -7.01 9.63 0.01
C PHE A 96 -7.67 10.93 -0.46
N SER A 97 -8.19 10.92 -1.67
CA SER A 97 -8.79 12.13 -2.24
C SER A 97 -10.13 12.47 -1.59
N SER A 98 -10.81 11.50 -1.01
CA SER A 98 -12.09 11.74 -0.35
C SER A 98 -12.37 10.61 0.61
N SER A 99 -13.32 10.84 1.52
CA SER A 99 -13.73 9.78 2.44
C SER A 99 -14.46 8.67 1.69
N GLN A 100 -15.14 9.01 0.59
CA GLN A 100 -15.81 8.00 -0.22
C GLN A 100 -14.78 7.08 -0.90
N HIS A 101 -13.70 7.67 -1.40
CA HIS A 101 -12.64 6.88 -2.03
C HIS A 101 -11.99 5.97 -0.99
N PHE A 102 -11.71 6.52 0.19
CA PHE A 102 -11.14 5.73 1.28
C PHE A 102 -12.08 4.56 1.64
N ALA A 103 -13.36 4.83 1.80
CA ALA A 103 -14.30 3.77 2.20
C ALA A 103 -14.36 2.67 1.16
N ARG A 104 -14.33 3.04 -0.12
CA ARG A 104 -14.37 2.05 -1.18
C ARG A 104 -13.12 1.17 -1.16
N VAL A 105 -11.94 1.77 -1.06
CA VAL A 105 -10.70 1.02 -1.02
C VAL A 105 -10.65 0.13 0.23
N PHE A 106 -11.07 0.68 1.38
CA PHE A 106 -11.08 -0.08 2.61
C PHE A 106 -11.95 -1.32 2.47
N ARG A 107 -13.15 -1.14 1.90
CA ARG A 107 -14.05 -2.28 1.72
C ARG A 107 -13.49 -3.31 0.73
N GLN A 108 -12.84 -2.83 -0.34
CA GLN A 108 -12.25 -3.75 -1.30
C GLN A 108 -11.15 -4.60 -0.68
N LEU A 109 -10.37 -4.03 0.23
CA LEU A 109 -9.24 -4.75 0.80
C LEU A 109 -9.56 -5.49 2.09
N THR A 110 -10.58 -5.08 2.82
CA THR A 110 -10.88 -5.73 4.10
C THR A 110 -12.22 -6.45 4.12
N GLY A 111 -13.09 -6.18 3.15
CA GLY A 111 -14.41 -6.80 3.11
C GLY A 111 -15.46 -6.07 3.93
N THR A 112 -15.11 -5.01 4.62
CA THR A 112 -16.07 -4.28 5.44
C THR A 112 -15.79 -2.78 5.34
N THR A 113 -16.77 -1.97 5.74
CA THR A 113 -16.59 -0.53 5.69
C THR A 113 -15.78 -0.06 6.90
N PRO A 114 -15.16 1.11 6.83
CA PRO A 114 -14.43 1.62 7.99
C PRO A 114 -15.32 1.80 9.22
N THR A 115 -16.56 2.26 9.03
CA THR A 115 -17.46 2.45 10.13
C THR A 115 -17.84 1.11 10.77
N ALA A 116 -18.12 0.12 9.94
CA ALA A 116 -18.45 -1.20 10.47
C ALA A 116 -17.25 -1.84 11.16
N PHE A 117 -16.07 -1.61 10.62
CA PHE A 117 -14.87 -2.15 11.23
C PHE A 117 -14.65 -1.58 12.62
N ARG A 118 -14.83 -0.27 12.78
CA ARG A 118 -14.66 0.37 14.08
C ARG A 118 -15.67 -0.15 15.10
N SER A 119 -16.88 -0.44 14.63
CA SER A 119 -17.94 -0.89 15.53
C SER A 119 -17.84 -2.37 15.86
N SER A 120 -16.90 -3.09 15.29
CA SER A 120 -16.80 -4.52 15.49
C SER A 120 -15.63 -4.83 16.40
N PRO A 121 -15.84 -4.86 17.69
CA PRO A 121 -14.74 -5.05 18.62
C PRO A 121 -14.15 -6.44 18.58
N ALA A 122 -14.82 -7.33 17.94
CA ALA A 122 -14.30 -8.65 17.96
C ALA A 122 -13.17 -8.87 17.04
N ARG A 123 -12.57 -8.14 16.59
CA ARG A 123 -11.60 -8.37 15.80
C ARG A 123 -10.57 -8.71 16.21
#